data_969a07127d11dcdd14ebc319fbe8b66f
#
_entry.id   969a07127d11dcdd14ebc319fbe8b66f
#
_cell.length_a   1.000
_cell.length_b   1.000
_cell.length_c   1.000
_cell.angle_alpha   90.00
_cell.angle_beta   90.00
_cell.angle_gamma   90.00
#
_symmetry.space_group_name_H-M   'P 1'
#
loop_
_entity.id
_entity.type
_entity.pdbx_description
1 polymer ?
#
loop_
_entity_poly.entity_id
_entity_poly.type
_entity_poly.pdbx_seq_one_letter_code
_entity_poly.pdbx_strand_id
1 'polypeptide(L)'
;MVAAFIDGATATLDFAQYDFHLGDATKTIVAAAIGRAHDRGVRMRITYNVDHPAPMPVPPPSEPDVELISSLPVDGKAIAGIPDLMHHKYVVRDGADVWTGSLNWTDDSWSRQENVIVVVPANPAIAKAYELDFQQLWATEDVMKSGFVDPRYENGLRAWFTPGHGEDLSARISKLIRRARRRVRICSPVITTGPVLGTLAQVIADKTVDVAGCVDATQIREVVQQWNVNRNIYWKLPLLEHVMAGPFTGKNSTPYGAGTVHDFMHAKICVCDDTTFVGSFNLSRSGEKNAENVLEIADARIADRLAAFVDEVRAKYGPVELEPPGRT
;
A
#
# COMPACT_ATOMS: atom_id res chain seq x y z
N MET A 1 9.66 -16.83 -0.18
CA MET A 1 8.31 -16.56 -0.75
C MET A 1 8.42 -15.83 -2.10
N VAL A 2 9.05 -14.63 -2.19
CA VAL A 2 9.23 -13.90 -3.47
C VAL A 2 9.97 -14.76 -4.51
N ALA A 3 11.13 -15.32 -4.16
CA ALA A 3 11.88 -16.19 -5.07
C ALA A 3 11.04 -17.37 -5.60
N ALA A 4 10.26 -18.02 -4.72
CA ALA A 4 9.38 -19.12 -5.14
C ALA A 4 8.25 -18.65 -6.09
N PHE A 5 7.76 -17.40 -5.93
CA PHE A 5 6.80 -16.84 -6.87
C PHE A 5 7.43 -16.59 -8.25
N ILE A 6 8.65 -16.04 -8.28
CA ILE A 6 9.43 -15.81 -9.50
C ILE A 6 9.80 -17.15 -10.16
N ASP A 7 10.27 -18.12 -9.38
CA ASP A 7 10.66 -19.46 -9.87
C ASP A 7 9.50 -20.23 -10.52
N GLY A 8 8.26 -19.94 -10.10
CA GLY A 8 7.06 -20.54 -10.70
C GLY A 8 6.68 -19.98 -12.07
N ALA A 9 7.35 -18.93 -12.55
CA ALA A 9 7.04 -18.36 -13.86
C ALA A 9 7.49 -19.25 -15.02
N THR A 10 6.66 -19.33 -16.05
CA THR A 10 6.88 -20.12 -17.26
C THR A 10 6.92 -19.30 -18.55
N ALA A 11 6.30 -18.10 -18.55
CA ALA A 11 6.19 -17.26 -19.74
C ALA A 11 6.50 -15.79 -19.48
N THR A 12 5.88 -15.18 -18.45
CA THR A 12 5.99 -13.72 -18.22
C THR A 12 6.03 -13.36 -16.75
N LEU A 13 6.75 -12.25 -16.43
CA LEU A 13 6.69 -11.56 -15.16
C LEU A 13 6.67 -10.04 -15.40
N ASP A 14 5.62 -9.40 -14.94
CA ASP A 14 5.48 -7.93 -14.95
C ASP A 14 5.53 -7.41 -13.51
N PHE A 15 6.57 -6.65 -13.19
CA PHE A 15 6.80 -6.08 -11.86
C PHE A 15 6.45 -4.60 -11.85
N ALA A 16 5.58 -4.16 -10.96
CA ALA A 16 5.38 -2.75 -10.64
C ALA A 16 5.80 -2.52 -9.19
N GLN A 17 6.97 -1.92 -8.99
CA GLN A 17 7.61 -1.81 -7.69
C GLN A 17 7.99 -0.36 -7.40
N TYR A 18 7.35 0.24 -6.39
CA TYR A 18 7.64 1.60 -5.95
C TYR A 18 9.09 1.77 -5.54
N ASP A 19 9.56 0.88 -4.66
CA ASP A 19 10.89 0.92 -4.10
C ASP A 19 11.54 -0.45 -4.21
N PHE A 20 12.71 -0.49 -4.80
CA PHE A 20 13.49 -1.70 -5.05
C PHE A 20 14.93 -1.45 -4.63
N HIS A 21 15.23 -1.72 -3.36
CA HIS A 21 16.54 -1.54 -2.75
C HIS A 21 16.86 -2.73 -1.85
N LEU A 22 17.72 -3.62 -2.32
CA LEU A 22 18.03 -4.90 -1.68
C LEU A 22 19.46 -4.88 -1.13
N GLY A 23 19.61 -5.28 0.13
CA GLY A 23 20.92 -5.57 0.70
C GLY A 23 21.50 -6.89 0.17
N ASP A 24 22.76 -7.18 0.48
CA ASP A 24 23.51 -8.27 -0.16
C ASP A 24 22.81 -9.64 -0.10
N ALA A 25 22.21 -10.00 1.03
CA ALA A 25 21.55 -11.29 1.19
C ALA A 25 20.25 -11.39 0.38
N THR A 26 19.40 -10.36 0.44
CA THR A 26 18.13 -10.33 -0.27
C THR A 26 18.33 -10.15 -1.77
N LYS A 27 19.30 -9.33 -2.18
CA LYS A 27 19.76 -9.16 -3.56
C LYS A 27 20.15 -10.52 -4.16
N THR A 28 21.01 -11.27 -3.46
CA THR A 28 21.45 -12.59 -3.94
C THR A 28 20.26 -13.52 -4.19
N ILE A 29 19.28 -13.56 -3.29
CA ILE A 29 18.11 -14.44 -3.41
C ILE A 29 17.21 -14.02 -4.58
N VAL A 30 16.91 -12.71 -4.69
CA VAL A 30 16.00 -12.19 -5.72
C VAL A 30 16.65 -12.21 -7.09
N ALA A 31 17.90 -11.74 -7.21
CA ALA A 31 18.64 -11.75 -8.47
C ALA A 31 18.83 -13.17 -9.00
N ALA A 32 19.14 -14.13 -8.14
CA ALA A 32 19.24 -15.54 -8.54
C ALA A 32 17.90 -16.09 -9.06
N ALA A 33 16.76 -15.73 -8.45
CA ALA A 33 15.46 -16.16 -8.93
C ALA A 33 15.12 -15.53 -10.30
N ILE A 34 15.42 -14.24 -10.48
CA ILE A 34 15.26 -13.54 -11.76
C ILE A 34 16.19 -14.16 -12.82
N GLY A 35 17.46 -14.46 -12.50
CA GLY A 35 18.39 -15.15 -13.39
C GLY A 35 17.84 -16.50 -13.84
N ARG A 36 17.36 -17.32 -12.90
CA ARG A 36 16.75 -18.62 -13.26
C ARG A 36 15.51 -18.48 -14.14
N ALA A 37 14.69 -17.45 -13.92
CA ALA A 37 13.54 -17.19 -14.78
C ALA A 37 14.01 -16.79 -16.20
N HIS A 38 15.05 -15.96 -16.31
CA HIS A 38 15.66 -15.58 -17.58
C HIS A 38 16.19 -16.81 -18.33
N ASP A 39 16.93 -17.70 -17.65
CA ASP A 39 17.49 -18.92 -18.24
C ASP A 39 16.42 -19.88 -18.77
N ARG A 40 15.21 -19.81 -18.21
CA ARG A 40 14.02 -20.53 -18.72
C ARG A 40 13.33 -19.83 -19.89
N GLY A 41 13.78 -18.63 -20.28
CA GLY A 41 13.18 -17.85 -21.35
C GLY A 41 11.95 -17.04 -20.93
N VAL A 42 11.75 -16.81 -19.63
CA VAL A 42 10.66 -15.96 -19.12
C VAL A 42 10.91 -14.52 -19.51
N ARG A 43 9.94 -13.87 -20.17
CA ARG A 43 10.00 -12.44 -20.48
C ARG A 43 9.64 -11.63 -19.22
N MET A 44 10.53 -10.73 -18.84
CA MET A 44 10.39 -9.94 -17.60
C MET A 44 10.44 -8.45 -17.86
N ARG A 45 9.53 -7.70 -17.25
CA ARG A 45 9.49 -6.24 -17.31
C ARG A 45 9.31 -5.67 -15.91
N ILE A 46 9.93 -4.52 -15.62
CA ILE A 46 9.78 -3.80 -14.36
C ILE A 46 9.52 -2.32 -14.59
N THR A 47 8.49 -1.77 -13.92
CA THR A 47 8.35 -0.34 -13.70
C THR A 47 8.73 -0.02 -12.25
N TYR A 48 9.49 1.07 -12.03
CA TYR A 48 9.91 1.51 -10.70
C TYR A 48 9.86 3.03 -10.60
N ASN A 49 9.58 3.55 -9.40
CA ASN A 49 9.52 4.99 -9.18
C ASN A 49 10.92 5.57 -9.05
N VAL A 50 11.15 6.66 -9.74
CA VAL A 50 12.32 7.52 -9.51
C VAL A 50 11.85 8.90 -9.12
N ASP A 51 12.44 9.89 -8.96
CA ASP A 51 12.02 11.26 -8.65
C ASP A 51 10.73 11.35 -7.76
N HIS A 52 10.57 12.39 -7.08
CA HIS A 52 9.38 12.74 -6.31
C HIS A 52 9.38 14.26 -6.08
N PRO A 53 8.20 14.90 -5.90
CA PRO A 53 8.14 16.31 -5.57
C PRO A 53 8.73 16.58 -4.17
N ALA A 54 9.47 17.69 -4.02
CA ALA A 54 10.01 18.14 -2.75
C ALA A 54 9.23 19.37 -2.25
N PRO A 55 9.03 19.52 -0.91
CA PRO A 55 9.32 18.56 0.15
C PRO A 55 8.36 17.37 0.12
N MET A 56 8.87 16.19 0.43
CA MET A 56 8.09 14.96 0.43
C MET A 56 8.01 14.38 1.85
N PRO A 57 6.98 14.71 2.62
CA PRO A 57 6.92 14.28 4.01
C PRO A 57 6.23 12.91 4.18
N VAL A 58 5.15 12.61 3.43
CA VAL A 58 4.36 11.38 3.58
C VAL A 58 3.68 11.03 2.25
N PRO A 59 3.89 9.82 1.68
CA PRO A 59 4.86 8.81 2.10
C PRO A 59 6.31 9.26 1.90
N PRO A 60 7.27 8.61 2.59
CA PRO A 60 8.70 8.85 2.32
C PRO A 60 9.05 8.58 0.86
N PRO A 61 10.04 9.30 0.28
CA PRO A 61 10.48 9.06 -1.08
C PRO A 61 11.07 7.64 -1.25
N SER A 62 10.96 7.10 -2.46
CA SER A 62 11.62 5.85 -2.82
C SER A 62 13.14 6.05 -2.96
N GLU A 63 13.89 4.99 -2.67
CA GLU A 63 15.34 4.93 -2.85
C GLU A 63 15.72 3.73 -3.74
N PRO A 64 15.21 3.63 -5.01
CA PRO A 64 15.46 2.47 -5.84
C PRO A 64 16.93 2.34 -6.22
N ASP A 65 17.46 1.12 -6.12
CA ASP A 65 18.80 0.78 -6.62
C ASP A 65 18.75 0.61 -8.14
N VAL A 66 18.92 1.73 -8.86
CA VAL A 66 18.86 1.77 -10.33
C VAL A 66 19.99 0.96 -10.96
N GLU A 67 21.17 0.89 -10.33
CA GLU A 67 22.30 0.11 -10.82
C GLU A 67 21.97 -1.39 -10.73
N LEU A 68 21.40 -1.82 -9.61
CA LEU A 68 20.93 -3.19 -9.46
C LEU A 68 19.88 -3.54 -10.51
N ILE A 69 18.83 -2.72 -10.65
CA ILE A 69 17.75 -2.97 -11.62
C ILE A 69 18.32 -3.09 -13.03
N SER A 70 19.23 -2.19 -13.41
CA SER A 70 19.88 -2.18 -14.74
C SER A 70 20.80 -3.38 -14.96
N SER A 71 21.30 -4.01 -13.89
CA SER A 71 22.15 -5.21 -13.98
C SER A 71 21.35 -6.51 -14.11
N LEU A 72 20.05 -6.48 -13.84
CA LEU A 72 19.17 -7.65 -13.95
C LEU A 72 18.72 -7.87 -15.39
N PRO A 73 18.49 -9.11 -15.82
CA PRO A 73 17.98 -9.43 -17.17
C PRO A 73 16.47 -9.15 -17.26
N VAL A 74 16.06 -7.90 -17.04
CA VAL A 74 14.68 -7.43 -17.09
C VAL A 74 14.61 -6.14 -17.91
N ASP A 75 13.54 -5.97 -18.69
CA ASP A 75 13.30 -4.69 -19.36
C ASP A 75 12.75 -3.70 -18.31
N GLY A 76 13.48 -2.61 -18.04
CA GLY A 76 13.16 -1.63 -16.98
C GLY A 76 12.66 -0.31 -17.52
N LYS A 77 11.64 0.27 -16.88
CA LYS A 77 11.19 1.65 -17.11
C LYS A 77 11.09 2.42 -15.79
N ALA A 78 11.84 3.51 -15.71
CA ALA A 78 11.77 4.45 -14.60
C ALA A 78 10.54 5.36 -14.78
N ILE A 79 9.71 5.46 -13.76
CA ILE A 79 8.52 6.31 -13.74
C ILE A 79 8.81 7.51 -12.85
N ALA A 80 8.70 8.73 -13.39
CA ALA A 80 8.86 9.94 -12.60
C ALA A 80 7.69 10.09 -11.60
N GLY A 81 8.01 10.22 -10.31
CA GLY A 81 7.03 10.43 -9.25
C GLY A 81 6.57 11.89 -9.13
N ILE A 82 6.26 12.54 -10.23
CA ILE A 82 5.88 13.96 -10.33
C ILE A 82 4.67 14.09 -11.25
N PRO A 83 3.56 14.70 -10.82
CA PRO A 83 3.29 15.28 -9.49
C PRO A 83 2.95 14.23 -8.41
N ASP A 84 2.61 13.00 -8.81
CA ASP A 84 2.16 11.93 -7.94
C ASP A 84 3.00 10.66 -8.18
N LEU A 85 3.10 9.75 -7.18
CA LEU A 85 4.02 8.62 -7.18
C LEU A 85 3.48 7.41 -7.95
N MET A 86 4.37 6.67 -8.60
CA MET A 86 4.13 5.28 -8.99
C MET A 86 4.35 4.38 -7.76
N HIS A 87 3.30 4.19 -6.95
CA HIS A 87 3.40 3.58 -5.62
C HIS A 87 2.95 2.12 -5.56
N HIS A 88 2.88 1.45 -6.70
CA HIS A 88 2.51 0.03 -6.80
C HIS A 88 3.52 -0.91 -6.13
N LYS A 89 3.03 -2.08 -5.70
CA LYS A 89 3.82 -3.18 -5.15
C LYS A 89 3.18 -4.50 -5.56
N TYR A 90 3.23 -4.80 -6.88
CA TYR A 90 2.68 -6.05 -7.37
C TYR A 90 3.57 -6.71 -8.42
N VAL A 91 3.32 -7.99 -8.63
CA VAL A 91 3.90 -8.78 -9.72
C VAL A 91 2.78 -9.59 -10.37
N VAL A 92 2.68 -9.55 -11.69
CA VAL A 92 1.81 -10.45 -12.47
C VAL A 92 2.67 -11.55 -13.06
N ARG A 93 2.28 -12.80 -12.87
CA ARG A 93 2.94 -13.98 -13.38
C ARG A 93 2.04 -14.70 -14.38
N ASP A 94 2.56 -14.92 -15.60
CA ASP A 94 1.96 -15.74 -16.64
C ASP A 94 0.51 -15.39 -17.00
N GLY A 95 0.09 -14.11 -16.75
CA GLY A 95 -1.29 -13.66 -16.96
C GLY A 95 -2.33 -14.40 -16.11
N ALA A 96 -1.93 -15.07 -15.04
CA ALA A 96 -2.78 -15.91 -14.22
C ALA A 96 -2.66 -15.68 -12.72
N ASP A 97 -1.48 -15.37 -12.23
CA ASP A 97 -1.23 -15.20 -10.81
C ASP A 97 -0.84 -13.75 -10.50
N VAL A 98 -1.30 -13.26 -9.36
CA VAL A 98 -0.94 -11.92 -8.87
C VAL A 98 -0.35 -12.02 -7.47
N TRP A 99 0.83 -11.42 -7.28
CA TRP A 99 1.42 -11.09 -6.00
C TRP A 99 1.15 -9.60 -5.74
N THR A 100 0.56 -9.25 -4.62
CA THR A 100 0.26 -7.85 -4.28
C THR A 100 0.25 -7.63 -2.78
N GLY A 101 0.28 -6.37 -2.34
CA GLY A 101 0.23 -6.00 -0.93
C GLY A 101 0.91 -4.68 -0.63
N SER A 102 1.39 -4.55 0.59
CA SER A 102 2.02 -3.32 1.08
C SER A 102 3.54 -3.32 1.01
N LEU A 103 4.17 -4.46 0.74
CA LEU A 103 5.62 -4.68 0.87
C LEU A 103 6.40 -4.00 -0.25
N ASN A 104 7.25 -3.04 0.07
CA ASN A 104 8.34 -2.60 -0.80
C ASN A 104 9.42 -3.69 -0.89
N TRP A 105 10.16 -3.73 -1.99
CA TRP A 105 11.28 -4.66 -2.11
C TRP A 105 12.55 -4.04 -1.54
N THR A 106 12.53 -3.87 -0.21
CA THR A 106 13.65 -3.36 0.59
C THR A 106 13.86 -4.24 1.81
N ASP A 107 15.09 -4.33 2.30
CA ASP A 107 15.44 -5.15 3.48
C ASP A 107 14.62 -4.74 4.71
N ASP A 108 14.43 -3.45 4.92
CA ASP A 108 13.65 -2.93 6.04
C ASP A 108 12.18 -3.32 5.94
N SER A 109 11.60 -3.33 4.73
CA SER A 109 10.24 -3.77 4.52
C SER A 109 10.03 -5.24 4.87
N TRP A 110 11.03 -6.08 4.67
CA TRP A 110 10.94 -7.51 4.99
C TRP A 110 11.24 -7.84 6.45
N SER A 111 12.04 -7.03 7.13
CA SER A 111 12.54 -7.37 8.46
C SER A 111 12.00 -6.49 9.60
N ARG A 112 11.56 -5.25 9.33
CA ARG A 112 11.28 -4.23 10.34
C ARG A 112 9.87 -3.65 10.29
N GLN A 113 9.20 -3.75 9.14
CA GLN A 113 7.88 -3.17 8.93
C GLN A 113 6.78 -4.20 9.10
N GLU A 114 5.62 -3.75 9.58
CA GLU A 114 4.40 -4.51 9.49
C GLU A 114 3.85 -4.40 8.06
N ASN A 115 3.88 -5.49 7.33
CA ASN A 115 3.41 -5.57 5.95
C ASN A 115 2.48 -6.77 5.75
N VAL A 116 1.65 -6.70 4.72
CA VAL A 116 0.81 -7.82 4.27
C VAL A 116 1.00 -8.04 2.78
N ILE A 117 1.08 -9.32 2.43
CA ILE A 117 1.14 -9.81 1.05
C ILE A 117 -0.04 -10.74 0.82
N VAL A 118 -0.66 -10.61 -0.33
CA VAL A 118 -1.69 -11.52 -0.84
C VAL A 118 -1.21 -12.08 -2.17
N VAL A 119 -1.34 -13.39 -2.33
CA VAL A 119 -1.14 -14.05 -3.61
C VAL A 119 -2.50 -14.55 -4.09
N VAL A 120 -2.88 -14.16 -5.30
CA VAL A 120 -4.10 -14.62 -5.98
C VAL A 120 -3.65 -15.60 -7.06
N PRO A 121 -3.72 -16.91 -6.81
CA PRO A 121 -3.32 -17.92 -7.77
C PRO A 121 -4.43 -18.23 -8.77
N ALA A 122 -4.06 -18.57 -9.98
CA ALA A 122 -4.93 -19.13 -11.02
C ALA A 122 -6.24 -18.30 -11.23
N ASN A 123 -6.10 -16.98 -11.26
CA ASN A 123 -7.22 -16.07 -11.53
C ASN A 123 -6.89 -15.12 -12.71
N PRO A 124 -7.08 -15.58 -13.96
CA PRO A 124 -6.76 -14.77 -15.14
C PRO A 124 -7.54 -13.45 -15.22
N ALA A 125 -8.76 -13.38 -14.67
CA ALA A 125 -9.56 -12.16 -14.71
C ALA A 125 -8.94 -11.05 -13.82
N ILE A 126 -8.49 -11.39 -12.62
CA ILE A 126 -7.77 -10.47 -11.75
C ILE A 126 -6.39 -10.16 -12.33
N ALA A 127 -5.64 -11.16 -12.78
CA ALA A 127 -4.34 -10.95 -13.43
C ALA A 127 -4.47 -9.99 -14.62
N LYS A 128 -5.51 -10.15 -15.45
CA LYS A 128 -5.79 -9.25 -16.58
C LYS A 128 -6.02 -7.80 -16.17
N ALA A 129 -6.69 -7.56 -15.03
CA ALA A 129 -6.88 -6.20 -14.52
C ALA A 129 -5.53 -5.55 -14.14
N TYR A 130 -4.65 -6.30 -13.47
CA TYR A 130 -3.29 -5.84 -13.13
C TYR A 130 -2.41 -5.64 -14.37
N GLU A 131 -2.50 -6.53 -15.37
CA GLU A 131 -1.82 -6.35 -16.65
C GLU A 131 -2.26 -5.09 -17.39
N LEU A 132 -3.56 -4.77 -17.40
CA LEU A 132 -4.09 -3.57 -18.06
C LEU A 132 -3.54 -2.30 -17.41
N ASP A 133 -3.49 -2.25 -16.09
CA ASP A 133 -2.87 -1.15 -15.36
C ASP A 133 -1.36 -1.05 -15.66
N PHE A 134 -0.65 -2.17 -15.59
CA PHE A 134 0.77 -2.23 -15.95
C PHE A 134 1.03 -1.72 -17.36
N GLN A 135 0.20 -2.10 -18.34
CA GLN A 135 0.35 -1.66 -19.73
C GLN A 135 0.12 -0.15 -19.88
N GLN A 136 -0.79 0.46 -19.11
CA GLN A 136 -0.98 1.92 -19.13
C GLN A 136 0.30 2.63 -18.66
N LEU A 137 0.88 2.21 -17.53
CA LEU A 137 2.16 2.72 -17.04
C LEU A 137 3.30 2.45 -18.01
N TRP A 138 3.41 1.21 -18.50
CA TRP A 138 4.47 0.81 -19.42
C TRP A 138 4.45 1.60 -20.73
N ALA A 139 3.27 1.87 -21.26
CA ALA A 139 3.13 2.59 -22.54
C ALA A 139 3.34 4.09 -22.41
N THR A 140 2.98 4.69 -21.27
CA THR A 140 2.93 6.15 -21.11
C THR A 140 4.03 6.71 -20.24
N GLU A 141 4.59 5.91 -19.32
CA GLU A 141 5.54 6.34 -18.29
C GLU A 141 5.01 7.50 -17.42
N ASP A 142 3.69 7.63 -17.33
CA ASP A 142 2.98 8.75 -16.72
C ASP A 142 1.92 8.22 -15.75
N VAL A 143 2.11 8.49 -14.45
CA VAL A 143 1.18 8.11 -13.38
C VAL A 143 -0.24 8.59 -13.67
N MET A 144 -0.39 9.81 -14.17
CA MET A 144 -1.71 10.41 -14.43
C MET A 144 -2.49 9.73 -15.56
N LYS A 145 -1.85 8.85 -16.32
CA LYS A 145 -2.45 8.07 -17.40
C LYS A 145 -2.63 6.59 -17.06
N SER A 146 -2.47 6.22 -15.79
CA SER A 146 -2.65 4.86 -15.28
C SER A 146 -3.88 4.75 -14.37
N GLY A 147 -4.20 3.54 -13.97
CA GLY A 147 -5.33 3.26 -13.08
C GLY A 147 -6.71 3.29 -13.72
N PHE A 148 -6.82 3.49 -15.02
CA PHE A 148 -8.10 3.50 -15.77
C PHE A 148 -8.51 2.08 -16.17
N VAL A 149 -8.70 1.22 -15.17
CA VAL A 149 -9.14 -0.16 -15.32
C VAL A 149 -10.46 -0.33 -14.59
N ASP A 150 -11.52 -0.70 -15.32
CA ASP A 150 -12.87 -0.89 -14.76
C ASP A 150 -12.84 -1.92 -13.60
N PRO A 151 -13.22 -1.54 -12.37
CA PRO A 151 -13.15 -2.41 -11.19
C PRO A 151 -14.29 -3.44 -11.18
N ARG A 152 -14.14 -4.48 -11.97
CA ARG A 152 -15.13 -5.57 -12.07
C ARG A 152 -15.03 -6.53 -10.91
N TYR A 153 -16.19 -7.01 -10.46
CA TYR A 153 -16.30 -8.00 -9.42
C TYR A 153 -16.22 -9.41 -10.02
N GLU A 154 -15.25 -10.19 -9.58
CA GLU A 154 -14.98 -11.53 -10.10
C GLU A 154 -14.78 -12.53 -8.95
N ASN A 155 -15.74 -13.44 -8.76
CA ASN A 155 -15.66 -14.53 -7.77
C ASN A 155 -15.24 -14.07 -6.36
N GLY A 156 -15.84 -13.00 -5.84
CA GLY A 156 -15.51 -12.46 -4.53
C GLY A 156 -14.32 -11.50 -4.50
N LEU A 157 -13.69 -11.23 -5.65
CA LEU A 157 -12.54 -10.35 -5.79
C LEU A 157 -12.85 -9.16 -6.69
N ARG A 158 -12.19 -8.03 -6.43
CA ARG A 158 -12.19 -6.84 -7.27
C ARG A 158 -10.87 -6.11 -7.14
N ALA A 159 -10.23 -5.84 -8.28
CA ALA A 159 -9.05 -5.00 -8.31
C ALA A 159 -9.45 -3.53 -8.54
N TRP A 160 -8.84 -2.63 -7.79
CA TRP A 160 -8.97 -1.18 -7.89
C TRP A 160 -7.60 -0.58 -8.18
N PHE A 161 -7.57 0.42 -9.05
CA PHE A 161 -6.35 1.15 -9.36
C PHE A 161 -6.58 2.65 -9.30
N THR A 162 -5.59 3.37 -8.78
CA THR A 162 -5.58 4.83 -8.76
C THR A 162 -4.47 5.33 -9.69
N PRO A 163 -4.52 6.57 -10.18
CA PRO A 163 -5.49 7.63 -9.90
C PRO A 163 -6.85 7.44 -10.59
N GLY A 164 -6.98 6.58 -11.61
CA GLY A 164 -8.19 6.45 -12.41
C GLY A 164 -9.47 6.27 -11.60
N HIS A 165 -9.42 5.49 -10.49
CA HIS A 165 -10.57 5.23 -9.60
C HIS A 165 -10.29 5.59 -8.13
N GLY A 166 -9.42 6.56 -7.85
CA GLY A 166 -9.01 6.88 -6.48
C GLY A 166 -10.16 7.37 -5.58
N GLU A 167 -10.98 8.29 -6.08
CA GLU A 167 -12.14 8.81 -5.35
C GLU A 167 -13.26 7.76 -5.18
N ASP A 168 -13.47 6.94 -6.21
CA ASP A 168 -14.43 5.83 -6.17
C ASP A 168 -14.04 4.78 -5.12
N LEU A 169 -12.75 4.46 -5.03
CA LEU A 169 -12.20 3.55 -4.02
C LEU A 169 -12.41 4.09 -2.60
N SER A 170 -12.07 5.37 -2.34
CA SER A 170 -12.31 6.01 -1.06
C SER A 170 -13.79 6.04 -0.69
N ALA A 171 -14.67 6.34 -1.63
CA ALA A 171 -16.11 6.28 -1.44
C ALA A 171 -16.61 4.86 -1.16
N ARG A 172 -16.05 3.86 -1.85
CA ARG A 172 -16.36 2.43 -1.63
C ARG A 172 -15.97 1.98 -0.23
N ILE A 173 -14.76 2.29 0.22
CA ILE A 173 -14.28 1.97 1.57
C ILE A 173 -15.18 2.64 2.62
N SER A 174 -15.44 3.95 2.50
CA SER A 174 -16.31 4.70 3.40
C SER A 174 -17.72 4.09 3.47
N LYS A 175 -18.28 3.69 2.34
CA LYS A 175 -19.59 3.03 2.30
C LYS A 175 -19.60 1.72 3.08
N LEU A 176 -18.54 0.92 3.01
CA LEU A 176 -18.46 -0.34 3.76
C LEU A 176 -18.21 -0.11 5.25
N ILE A 177 -17.38 0.84 5.63
CA ILE A 177 -17.20 1.26 7.04
C ILE A 177 -18.54 1.65 7.64
N ARG A 178 -19.31 2.52 6.96
CA ARG A 178 -20.63 2.96 7.45
C ARG A 178 -21.66 1.83 7.53
N ARG A 179 -21.53 0.79 6.70
CA ARG A 179 -22.47 -0.35 6.66
C ARG A 179 -22.07 -1.50 7.57
N ALA A 180 -20.87 -1.49 8.12
CA ALA A 180 -20.38 -2.52 9.01
C ALA A 180 -21.34 -2.71 10.19
N ARG A 181 -21.52 -3.96 10.62
CA ARG A 181 -22.42 -4.36 11.72
C ARG A 181 -21.71 -5.02 12.86
N ARG A 182 -20.54 -5.60 12.59
CA ARG A 182 -19.77 -6.37 13.58
C ARG A 182 -18.47 -5.65 13.91
N ARG A 183 -17.65 -5.40 12.90
CA ARG A 183 -16.30 -4.86 13.11
C ARG A 183 -15.81 -4.03 11.93
N VAL A 184 -14.92 -3.07 12.27
CA VAL A 184 -14.01 -2.41 11.35
C VAL A 184 -12.59 -2.56 11.91
N ARG A 185 -11.65 -3.08 11.11
CA ARG A 185 -10.23 -3.22 11.48
C ARG A 185 -9.36 -2.57 10.43
N ILE A 186 -8.47 -1.66 10.84
CA ILE A 186 -7.65 -0.86 9.91
C ILE A 186 -6.19 -0.89 10.36
N CYS A 187 -5.29 -1.22 9.42
CA CYS A 187 -3.90 -0.80 9.45
C CYS A 187 -3.65 0.12 8.26
N SER A 188 -3.13 1.31 8.50
CA SER A 188 -2.68 2.23 7.45
C SER A 188 -1.66 3.18 8.07
N PRO A 189 -0.53 3.50 7.40
CA PRO A 189 0.42 4.47 7.93
C PRO A 189 -0.27 5.78 8.34
N VAL A 190 -1.18 6.25 7.50
CA VAL A 190 -2.00 7.45 7.73
C VAL A 190 -3.46 7.21 7.34
N ILE A 191 -4.39 7.99 7.90
CA ILE A 191 -5.81 8.01 7.55
C ILE A 191 -6.21 9.47 7.33
N THR A 192 -6.10 9.95 6.10
CA THR A 192 -6.23 11.39 5.78
C THR A 192 -7.18 11.71 4.64
N THR A 193 -7.68 10.70 3.89
CA THR A 193 -8.72 10.94 2.89
C THR A 193 -10.04 11.34 3.56
N GLY A 194 -10.65 12.43 3.09
CA GLY A 194 -11.82 13.03 3.72
C GLY A 194 -12.99 12.06 3.92
N PRO A 195 -13.40 11.30 2.88
CA PRO A 195 -14.52 10.37 3.00
C PRO A 195 -14.30 9.29 4.07
N VAL A 196 -13.10 8.69 4.14
CA VAL A 196 -12.80 7.64 5.13
C VAL A 196 -12.69 8.23 6.53
N LEU A 197 -11.95 9.33 6.69
CA LEU A 197 -11.73 9.97 7.98
C LEU A 197 -13.06 10.45 8.61
N GLY A 198 -13.89 11.14 7.82
CA GLY A 198 -15.20 11.61 8.29
C GLY A 198 -16.14 10.48 8.65
N THR A 199 -16.14 9.38 7.86
CA THR A 199 -16.97 8.21 8.15
C THR A 199 -16.50 7.49 9.41
N LEU A 200 -15.20 7.34 9.63
CA LEU A 200 -14.64 6.74 10.84
C LEU A 200 -15.00 7.57 12.08
N ALA A 201 -14.82 8.91 12.01
CA ALA A 201 -15.18 9.79 13.12
C ALA A 201 -16.65 9.63 13.52
N GLN A 202 -17.56 9.53 12.52
CA GLN A 202 -18.98 9.31 12.78
C GLN A 202 -19.26 7.94 13.41
N VAL A 203 -18.72 6.87 12.83
CA VAL A 203 -18.96 5.48 13.31
C VAL A 203 -18.39 5.28 14.73
N ILE A 204 -17.26 5.89 15.05
CA ILE A 204 -16.66 5.88 16.39
C ILE A 204 -17.55 6.64 17.37
N ALA A 205 -18.06 7.83 17.00
CA ALA A 205 -18.97 8.60 17.83
C ALA A 205 -20.29 7.87 18.10
N ASP A 206 -20.85 7.21 17.09
CA ASP A 206 -22.12 6.47 17.18
C ASP A 206 -21.99 5.17 18.00
N LYS A 207 -20.80 4.63 18.20
CA LYS A 207 -20.51 3.37 18.92
C LYS A 207 -21.35 2.17 18.48
N THR A 208 -21.68 2.10 17.19
CA THR A 208 -22.58 1.08 16.63
C THR A 208 -21.85 -0.16 16.15
N VAL A 209 -20.54 -0.09 15.97
CA VAL A 209 -19.69 -1.16 15.50
C VAL A 209 -18.35 -1.17 16.25
N ASP A 210 -17.75 -2.35 16.42
CA ASP A 210 -16.42 -2.48 17.00
C ASP A 210 -15.35 -2.01 16.01
N VAL A 211 -14.75 -0.84 16.28
CA VAL A 211 -13.68 -0.24 15.48
C VAL A 211 -12.35 -0.40 16.20
N ALA A 212 -11.31 -0.86 15.52
CA ALA A 212 -9.96 -0.87 16.03
C ALA A 212 -8.92 -0.77 14.90
N GLY A 213 -7.73 -0.27 15.21
CA GLY A 213 -6.67 -0.18 14.21
C GLY A 213 -5.31 0.23 14.74
N CYS A 214 -4.36 0.30 13.82
CA CYS A 214 -3.01 0.78 14.08
C CYS A 214 -2.55 1.70 12.96
N VAL A 215 -1.87 2.78 13.31
CA VAL A 215 -1.26 3.74 12.40
C VAL A 215 0.24 3.89 12.67
N ASP A 216 0.94 4.59 11.80
CA ASP A 216 2.29 5.07 12.08
C ASP A 216 2.21 6.42 12.81
N ALA A 217 2.50 6.43 14.11
CA ALA A 217 2.34 7.63 14.94
C ALA A 217 3.29 8.75 14.51
N THR A 218 4.49 8.41 14.01
CA THR A 218 5.46 9.40 13.51
C THR A 218 4.90 10.10 12.26
N GLN A 219 4.39 9.34 11.29
CA GLN A 219 3.78 9.93 10.11
C GLN A 219 2.47 10.68 10.40
N ILE A 220 1.68 10.23 11.37
CA ILE A 220 0.48 10.99 11.81
C ILE A 220 0.89 12.35 12.39
N ARG A 221 1.95 12.44 13.19
CA ARG A 221 2.46 13.73 13.70
C ARG A 221 2.94 14.65 12.57
N GLU A 222 3.61 14.11 11.56
CA GLU A 222 4.00 14.87 10.37
C GLU A 222 2.78 15.43 9.63
N VAL A 223 1.72 14.63 9.47
CA VAL A 223 0.44 15.07 8.91
C VAL A 223 -0.17 16.22 9.75
N VAL A 224 -0.20 16.10 11.07
CA VAL A 224 -0.70 17.14 11.96
C VAL A 224 0.09 18.44 11.80
N GLN A 225 1.43 18.37 11.74
CA GLN A 225 2.29 19.52 11.50
C GLN A 225 1.98 20.21 10.16
N GLN A 226 1.82 19.43 9.08
CA GLN A 226 1.46 19.96 7.76
C GLN A 226 0.09 20.62 7.76
N TRP A 227 -0.89 20.00 8.40
CA TRP A 227 -2.25 20.53 8.42
C TRP A 227 -2.37 21.78 9.30
N ASN A 228 -1.56 21.93 10.34
CA ASN A 228 -1.50 23.13 11.15
C ASN A 228 -1.05 24.37 10.36
N VAL A 229 -0.18 24.19 9.36
CA VAL A 229 0.29 25.30 8.51
C VAL A 229 -0.59 25.50 7.27
N ASN A 230 -1.29 24.46 6.81
CA ASN A 230 -2.15 24.52 5.63
C ASN A 230 -3.61 24.75 6.00
N ARG A 231 -4.04 26.00 5.98
CA ARG A 231 -5.39 26.42 6.38
C ARG A 231 -6.52 25.81 5.55
N ASN A 232 -6.24 25.37 4.31
CA ASN A 232 -7.27 24.77 3.45
C ASN A 232 -7.71 23.37 3.91
N ILE A 233 -6.88 22.68 4.69
CA ILE A 233 -7.15 21.33 5.19
C ILE A 233 -7.25 21.26 6.72
N TYR A 234 -7.04 22.37 7.41
CA TYR A 234 -7.09 22.49 8.87
C TYR A 234 -8.40 21.95 9.48
N TRP A 235 -9.51 22.04 8.77
CA TRP A 235 -10.80 21.52 9.20
C TRP A 235 -10.82 19.99 9.46
N LYS A 236 -9.85 19.25 8.95
CA LYS A 236 -9.70 17.80 9.17
C LYS A 236 -9.07 17.46 10.54
N LEU A 237 -8.35 18.40 11.17
CA LEU A 237 -7.65 18.14 12.42
C LEU A 237 -8.57 17.61 13.52
N PRO A 238 -9.72 18.23 13.85
CA PRO A 238 -10.60 17.72 14.88
C PRO A 238 -11.12 16.30 14.59
N LEU A 239 -11.31 15.94 13.31
CA LEU A 239 -11.71 14.59 12.93
C LEU A 239 -10.57 13.59 13.16
N LEU A 240 -9.34 13.96 12.78
CA LEU A 240 -8.15 13.12 12.98
C LEU A 240 -7.90 12.92 14.48
N GLU A 241 -7.95 13.97 15.28
CA GLU A 241 -7.81 13.93 16.75
C GLU A 241 -8.85 13.00 17.36
N HIS A 242 -10.12 13.13 16.97
CA HIS A 242 -11.19 12.25 17.46
C HIS A 242 -10.96 10.78 17.12
N VAL A 243 -10.54 10.48 15.89
CA VAL A 243 -10.26 9.10 15.44
C VAL A 243 -9.04 8.54 16.19
N MET A 244 -7.97 9.31 16.34
CA MET A 244 -6.72 8.86 16.99
C MET A 244 -6.85 8.74 18.51
N ALA A 245 -7.64 9.58 19.16
CA ALA A 245 -7.93 9.47 20.59
C ALA A 245 -8.83 8.27 20.96
N GLY A 246 -9.39 7.60 19.95
CA GLY A 246 -10.31 6.48 20.12
C GLY A 246 -9.61 5.11 20.06
N PRO A 247 -10.04 4.23 19.16
CA PRO A 247 -9.65 2.81 19.15
C PRO A 247 -8.33 2.50 18.44
N PHE A 248 -7.52 3.51 18.13
CA PHE A 248 -6.28 3.33 17.39
C PHE A 248 -5.06 3.32 18.31
N THR A 249 -4.07 2.48 17.96
CA THR A 249 -2.72 2.51 18.50
C THR A 249 -1.74 2.99 17.44
N GLY A 250 -0.53 3.40 17.83
CA GLY A 250 0.45 3.96 16.91
C GLY A 250 1.86 3.45 17.14
N LYS A 251 2.52 3.03 16.08
CA LYS A 251 3.96 2.73 16.10
C LYS A 251 4.74 4.03 16.04
N ASN A 252 5.60 4.27 17.01
CA ASN A 252 6.59 5.33 16.95
C ASN A 252 7.78 4.85 16.11
N SER A 253 7.69 5.03 14.81
CA SER A 253 8.75 4.68 13.87
C SER A 253 9.88 5.72 13.87
N THR A 254 11.04 5.31 13.34
CA THR A 254 12.16 6.23 13.07
C THR A 254 11.69 7.29 12.07
N PRO A 255 11.87 8.61 12.35
CA PRO A 255 11.60 9.65 11.37
C PRO A 255 12.38 9.40 10.08
N TYR A 256 11.74 9.64 8.93
CA TYR A 256 12.38 9.45 7.64
C TYR A 256 13.63 10.33 7.49
N GLY A 257 14.69 9.71 7.00
CA GLY A 257 15.90 10.36 6.55
C GLY A 257 16.57 9.46 5.51
N ALA A 258 17.20 10.04 4.51
CA ALA A 258 17.92 9.26 3.51
C ALA A 258 18.99 8.38 4.20
N GLY A 259 18.99 7.07 3.88
CA GLY A 259 19.91 6.10 4.49
C GLY A 259 19.64 5.76 5.96
N THR A 260 18.50 6.20 6.53
CA THR A 260 18.09 5.77 7.88
C THR A 260 17.30 4.47 7.82
N VAL A 261 17.10 3.85 8.99
CA VAL A 261 16.23 2.68 9.13
C VAL A 261 14.77 3.06 8.87
N HIS A 262 14.08 2.30 8.01
CA HIS A 262 12.67 2.50 7.69
C HIS A 262 11.83 1.40 8.36
N ASP A 263 11.42 1.63 9.60
CA ASP A 263 10.70 0.67 10.44
C ASP A 263 9.21 0.99 10.62
N PHE A 264 8.58 1.55 9.61
CA PHE A 264 7.19 2.04 9.63
C PHE A 264 6.16 0.95 9.95
N MET A 265 5.01 1.35 10.54
CA MET A 265 3.78 0.57 10.44
C MET A 265 3.24 0.73 9.02
N HIS A 266 3.51 -0.24 8.14
CA HIS A 266 3.38 -0.04 6.70
C HIS A 266 2.27 -0.87 6.04
N ALA A 267 1.56 -1.72 6.78
CA ALA A 267 0.40 -2.43 6.26
C ALA A 267 -0.71 -1.47 5.83
N LYS A 268 -1.42 -1.80 4.75
CA LYS A 268 -2.57 -1.06 4.24
C LYS A 268 -3.72 -2.04 4.10
N ILE A 269 -4.52 -2.10 5.16
CA ILE A 269 -5.65 -3.03 5.31
C ILE A 269 -6.85 -2.27 5.85
N CYS A 270 -8.02 -2.54 5.28
CA CYS A 270 -9.29 -2.15 5.86
C CYS A 270 -10.26 -3.33 5.78
N VAL A 271 -10.62 -3.90 6.94
CA VAL A 271 -11.62 -4.97 7.07
C VAL A 271 -12.94 -4.36 7.52
N CYS A 272 -14.00 -4.60 6.79
CA CYS A 272 -15.38 -4.24 7.13
C CYS A 272 -16.22 -5.52 7.12
N ASP A 273 -16.56 -6.05 8.28
CA ASP A 273 -17.23 -7.36 8.47
C ASP A 273 -16.50 -8.48 7.73
N ASP A 274 -17.02 -8.95 6.60
CA ASP A 274 -16.48 -10.04 5.77
C ASP A 274 -15.82 -9.55 4.48
N THR A 275 -15.65 -8.25 4.32
CA THR A 275 -14.97 -7.65 3.16
C THR A 275 -13.68 -6.97 3.59
N THR A 276 -12.61 -7.21 2.85
CA THR A 276 -11.29 -6.64 3.10
C THR A 276 -10.78 -5.89 1.89
N PHE A 277 -10.12 -4.76 2.13
CA PHE A 277 -9.26 -4.04 1.18
C PHE A 277 -7.81 -4.21 1.60
N VAL A 278 -6.95 -4.61 0.67
CA VAL A 278 -5.51 -4.80 0.91
C VAL A 278 -4.72 -4.45 -0.34
N GLY A 279 -3.59 -3.76 -0.18
CA GLY A 279 -2.77 -3.35 -1.31
C GLY A 279 -1.71 -2.32 -0.95
N SER A 280 -1.43 -1.42 -1.88
CA SER A 280 -0.43 -0.36 -1.70
C SER A 280 -1.02 0.96 -1.18
N PHE A 281 -2.36 1.12 -1.24
CA PHE A 281 -3.09 2.37 -1.02
C PHE A 281 -3.06 2.81 0.44
N ASN A 282 -2.32 3.86 0.74
CA ASN A 282 -2.51 4.60 1.98
C ASN A 282 -3.89 5.26 1.96
N LEU A 283 -4.63 5.20 3.08
CA LEU A 283 -5.95 5.86 3.19
C LEU A 283 -5.80 7.39 3.19
N SER A 284 -5.25 7.95 2.12
CA SER A 284 -4.84 9.34 2.01
C SER A 284 -5.26 9.99 0.69
N ARG A 285 -5.30 11.31 0.66
CA ARG A 285 -5.54 12.06 -0.58
C ARG A 285 -4.43 11.84 -1.61
N SER A 286 -3.18 11.69 -1.16
CA SER A 286 -2.07 11.32 -2.05
C SER A 286 -2.28 9.94 -2.65
N GLY A 287 -2.76 8.96 -1.85
CA GLY A 287 -3.11 7.64 -2.36
C GLY A 287 -4.18 7.67 -3.46
N GLU A 288 -5.17 8.58 -3.38
CA GLU A 288 -6.17 8.72 -4.46
C GLU A 288 -5.55 9.19 -5.79
N LYS A 289 -4.37 9.80 -5.75
CA LYS A 289 -3.69 10.41 -6.90
C LYS A 289 -2.46 9.66 -7.39
N ASN A 290 -1.77 8.97 -6.49
CA ASN A 290 -0.68 8.09 -6.87
C ASN A 290 -1.17 6.94 -7.75
N ALA A 291 -0.28 6.26 -8.45
CA ALA A 291 -0.58 4.95 -9.01
C ALA A 291 -0.51 3.91 -7.87
N GLU A 292 -1.67 3.46 -7.41
CA GLU A 292 -1.84 2.47 -6.35
C GLU A 292 -2.71 1.32 -6.81
N ASN A 293 -2.59 0.18 -6.15
CA ASN A 293 -3.46 -0.96 -6.36
C ASN A 293 -4.09 -1.43 -5.05
N VAL A 294 -5.34 -1.84 -5.11
CA VAL A 294 -6.07 -2.45 -3.99
C VAL A 294 -6.87 -3.65 -4.48
N LEU A 295 -6.77 -4.74 -3.75
CA LEU A 295 -7.64 -5.90 -3.90
C LEU A 295 -8.76 -5.84 -2.84
N GLU A 296 -9.99 -5.74 -3.29
CA GLU A 296 -11.19 -5.94 -2.46
C GLU A 296 -11.52 -7.43 -2.47
N ILE A 297 -11.62 -8.04 -1.29
CA ILE A 297 -11.83 -9.47 -1.08
C ILE A 297 -13.08 -9.66 -0.23
N ALA A 298 -14.12 -10.31 -0.75
CA ALA A 298 -15.31 -10.71 -0.02
C ALA A 298 -15.22 -12.19 0.35
N ASP A 299 -14.48 -12.47 1.40
CA ASP A 299 -14.32 -13.81 1.99
C ASP A 299 -14.15 -13.69 3.51
N ALA A 300 -15.05 -14.33 4.27
CA ALA A 300 -15.10 -14.24 5.72
C ALA A 300 -13.81 -14.76 6.38
N ARG A 301 -13.20 -15.84 5.86
CA ARG A 301 -11.98 -16.44 6.43
C ARG A 301 -10.78 -15.53 6.24
N ILE A 302 -10.67 -14.90 5.07
CA ILE A 302 -9.62 -13.91 4.81
C ILE A 302 -9.84 -12.67 5.66
N ALA A 303 -11.08 -12.19 5.77
CA ALA A 303 -11.41 -11.06 6.63
C ALA A 303 -11.10 -11.36 8.11
N ASP A 304 -11.43 -12.56 8.61
CA ASP A 304 -11.07 -12.99 9.97
C ASP A 304 -9.55 -13.03 10.18
N ARG A 305 -8.79 -13.58 9.23
CA ARG A 305 -7.32 -13.65 9.33
C ARG A 305 -6.68 -12.26 9.31
N LEU A 306 -7.17 -11.36 8.45
CA LEU A 306 -6.61 -10.00 8.36
C LEU A 306 -7.07 -9.12 9.54
N ALA A 307 -8.28 -9.31 10.05
CA ALA A 307 -8.71 -8.66 11.28
C ALA A 307 -7.83 -9.11 12.48
N ALA A 308 -7.55 -10.40 12.61
CA ALA A 308 -6.64 -10.91 13.63
C ALA A 308 -5.23 -10.31 13.50
N PHE A 309 -4.71 -10.19 12.28
CA PHE A 309 -3.43 -9.52 12.04
C PHE A 309 -3.44 -8.05 12.50
N VAL A 310 -4.51 -7.30 12.23
CA VAL A 310 -4.66 -5.92 12.71
C VAL A 310 -4.67 -5.89 14.24
N ASP A 311 -5.39 -6.79 14.90
CA ASP A 311 -5.43 -6.87 16.36
C ASP A 311 -4.06 -7.29 16.94
N GLU A 312 -3.32 -8.21 16.30
CA GLU A 312 -1.94 -8.58 16.66
C GLU A 312 -0.96 -7.37 16.55
N VAL A 313 -1.05 -6.59 15.47
CA VAL A 313 -0.23 -5.38 15.28
C VAL A 313 -0.57 -4.32 16.30
N ARG A 314 -1.87 -4.08 16.50
CA ARG A 314 -2.39 -3.12 17.47
C ARG A 314 -1.91 -3.42 18.89
N ALA A 315 -1.85 -4.68 19.28
CA ALA A 315 -1.42 -5.10 20.60
C ALA A 315 0.07 -4.81 20.92
N LYS A 316 0.88 -4.52 19.90
CA LYS A 316 2.31 -4.21 20.08
C LYS A 316 2.55 -2.76 20.48
N TYR A 317 1.61 -1.86 20.25
CA TYR A 317 1.83 -0.41 20.32
C TYR A 317 0.83 0.26 21.26
N GLY A 318 1.25 1.39 21.83
CA GLY A 318 0.43 2.24 22.72
C GLY A 318 -0.54 3.15 21.96
N PRO A 319 -1.30 3.98 22.72
CA PRO A 319 -2.17 5.01 22.14
C PRO A 319 -1.39 5.95 21.20
N VAL A 320 -2.10 6.56 20.24
CA VAL A 320 -1.51 7.55 19.34
C VAL A 320 -1.36 8.87 20.09
N GLU A 321 -0.12 9.32 20.27
CA GLU A 321 0.20 10.64 20.80
C GLU A 321 0.47 11.58 19.61
N LEU A 322 -0.36 12.63 19.48
CA LEU A 322 -0.28 13.60 18.38
C LEU A 322 0.79 14.66 18.59
N GLU A 323 1.16 14.91 19.85
CA GLU A 323 2.31 15.75 20.19
C GLU A 323 3.58 14.88 20.21
N PRO A 324 4.74 15.44 19.81
CA PRO A 324 5.99 14.69 19.96
C PRO A 324 6.23 14.42 21.45
N PRO A 325 6.76 13.22 21.82
CA PRO A 325 7.12 12.95 23.20
C PRO A 325 8.04 14.05 23.69
N GLY A 326 7.67 14.67 24.81
CA GLY A 326 8.40 15.80 25.39
C GLY A 326 9.88 15.45 25.48
N ARG A 327 10.75 16.35 25.05
CA ARG A 327 12.18 16.27 25.36
C ARG A 327 12.31 16.46 26.87
N THR A 328 12.41 15.36 27.62
CA THR A 328 12.84 15.38 29.03
C THR A 328 14.31 15.72 29.13
#